data_cde1b64a9f608a3850396bdcef10adec
#
_entry.id   cde1b64a9f608a3850396bdcef10adec
#
_cell.length_a   1.000
_cell.length_b   1.000
_cell.length_c   1.000
_cell.angle_alpha   90.00
_cell.angle_beta   90.00
_cell.angle_gamma   90.00
#
_symmetry.space_group_name_H-M   'P 1'
#
loop_
_entity.id
_entity.type
_entity.pdbx_description
1 polymer ?
#
loop_
_entity_poly.entity_id
_entity_poly.type
_entity_poly.pdbx_seq_one_letter_code
_entity_poly.pdbx_strand_id
1 'polypeptide(L)'
;MKKLLRVFLVLTMILGFTACSSKPADKKETKVEKTEKKKLTVFCAASMTETMEQIKKVYEEKHKDIELVYTFDSSGTLKKQIEQGADADIFISAAQKQMNALDKSKTPEATVVIDEASRFNLLENKVVLAVVKGNSLGLKDFTDLTKAEISKIALGNSDVPVGQYSEELLKNLKIWDEIQKKVTFGSNVKEVTTWIKEGVANCGIIYATDAYSAGLEVVATAKEGMIKTPVLYPAAIMKNSKNAKEAKEFLEFLKGDECKAIFEKVGFTMAK
;
A
#
# COMPACT_ATOMS: atom_id res chain seq x y z
N MET A 1 -29.30 -43.26 -30.68
CA MET A 1 -30.46 -43.31 -31.63
C MET A 1 -30.86 -41.89 -31.98
N LYS A 2 -30.85 -41.61 -33.33
CA LYS A 2 -31.60 -40.56 -34.07
C LYS A 2 -31.40 -39.11 -33.62
N LYS A 3 -30.54 -38.32 -34.28
CA LYS A 3 -30.76 -37.51 -35.51
C LYS A 3 -32.08 -36.71 -35.50
N LEU A 4 -31.97 -35.36 -35.50
CA LEU A 4 -32.73 -34.57 -36.51
C LEU A 4 -32.09 -33.16 -36.63
N LEU A 5 -31.60 -32.97 -37.83
CA LEU A 5 -31.17 -31.81 -38.56
C LEU A 5 -32.42 -31.00 -39.01
N ARG A 6 -32.44 -29.68 -38.87
CA ARG A 6 -33.32 -28.82 -39.67
C ARG A 6 -32.59 -27.60 -40.16
N VAL A 7 -32.32 -27.66 -41.44
CA VAL A 7 -32.00 -26.59 -42.37
C VAL A 7 -33.28 -25.80 -42.66
N PHE A 8 -33.24 -24.46 -42.67
CA PHE A 8 -34.19 -23.64 -43.39
C PHE A 8 -33.47 -22.58 -44.20
N LEU A 9 -33.87 -22.60 -45.48
CA LEU A 9 -33.31 -21.96 -46.65
C LEU A 9 -34.01 -20.62 -46.91
N VAL A 10 -33.21 -19.58 -47.23
CA VAL A 10 -33.38 -18.51 -48.26
C VAL A 10 -34.79 -18.00 -48.59
N LEU A 11 -34.94 -16.70 -48.57
CA LEU A 11 -35.55 -16.00 -49.70
C LEU A 11 -35.09 -14.53 -49.77
N THR A 12 -34.39 -14.22 -50.88
CA THR A 12 -34.03 -12.91 -51.42
C THR A 12 -35.27 -12.16 -51.91
N MET A 13 -35.40 -10.89 -51.60
CA MET A 13 -36.20 -9.95 -52.40
C MET A 13 -35.41 -8.66 -52.64
N ILE A 14 -35.02 -8.52 -53.89
CA ILE A 14 -34.50 -7.29 -54.49
C ILE A 14 -35.68 -6.43 -54.89
N LEU A 15 -35.72 -5.20 -54.42
CA LEU A 15 -36.51 -4.13 -55.07
C LEU A 15 -35.71 -2.85 -55.00
N GLY A 16 -35.21 -2.45 -56.15
CA GLY A 16 -34.57 -1.16 -56.34
C GLY A 16 -35.57 -0.02 -56.40
N PHE A 17 -35.17 1.12 -55.88
CA PHE A 17 -35.67 2.44 -56.30
C PHE A 17 -34.52 3.43 -56.39
N THR A 18 -34.54 4.12 -57.50
CA THR A 18 -33.60 5.09 -58.02
C THR A 18 -33.62 6.42 -57.29
N ALA A 19 -32.43 6.95 -57.12
CA ALA A 19 -31.99 8.35 -57.21
C ALA A 19 -32.80 9.48 -56.56
N CYS A 20 -32.13 10.15 -55.61
CA CYS A 20 -31.97 11.61 -55.71
C CYS A 20 -30.73 12.08 -54.94
N SER A 21 -29.90 12.81 -55.66
CA SER A 21 -28.67 13.45 -55.25
C SER A 21 -28.92 14.53 -54.20
N SER A 22 -28.26 14.39 -53.03
CA SER A 22 -27.86 15.51 -52.21
C SER A 22 -26.61 15.12 -51.44
N LYS A 23 -25.49 15.81 -51.66
CA LYS A 23 -24.22 15.66 -50.94
C LYS A 23 -24.44 15.84 -49.44
N PRO A 24 -24.09 14.87 -48.62
CA PRO A 24 -23.88 15.14 -47.19
C PRO A 24 -22.46 15.67 -47.03
N ALA A 25 -22.34 16.78 -46.30
CA ALA A 25 -21.09 17.31 -45.83
C ALA A 25 -20.29 16.22 -45.04
N ASP A 26 -19.03 16.08 -45.39
CA ASP A 26 -18.04 15.27 -44.66
C ASP A 26 -17.97 15.75 -43.18
N LYS A 27 -18.72 15.11 -42.32
CA LYS A 27 -18.40 15.11 -40.90
C LYS A 27 -17.18 14.22 -40.75
N LYS A 28 -16.00 14.85 -40.70
CA LYS A 28 -14.83 14.23 -40.10
C LYS A 28 -15.19 13.83 -38.67
N GLU A 29 -15.58 12.60 -38.47
CA GLU A 29 -15.48 11.97 -37.13
C GLU A 29 -14.01 11.97 -36.75
N THR A 30 -13.66 12.89 -35.89
CA THR A 30 -12.37 12.87 -35.21
C THR A 30 -12.39 11.61 -34.33
N LYS A 31 -11.83 10.52 -34.86
CA LYS A 31 -11.45 9.35 -34.04
C LYS A 31 -10.51 9.88 -32.95
N VAL A 32 -11.02 10.08 -31.74
CA VAL A 32 -10.20 10.28 -30.57
C VAL A 32 -9.49 8.94 -30.39
N GLU A 33 -8.28 8.84 -30.89
CA GLU A 33 -7.37 7.76 -30.53
C GLU A 33 -7.22 7.82 -29.02
N LYS A 34 -7.83 6.86 -28.34
CA LYS A 34 -7.63 6.62 -26.91
C LYS A 34 -6.19 6.11 -26.79
N THR A 35 -5.22 7.00 -26.62
CA THR A 35 -3.83 6.64 -26.33
C THR A 35 -3.87 5.76 -25.11
N GLU A 36 -3.39 4.52 -25.27
CA GLU A 36 -3.29 3.56 -24.19
C GLU A 36 -2.33 4.12 -23.15
N LYS A 37 -2.81 4.30 -21.92
CA LYS A 37 -1.98 4.85 -20.85
C LYS A 37 -0.89 3.88 -20.47
N LYS A 38 0.30 4.41 -20.20
CA LYS A 38 1.42 3.66 -19.67
C LYS A 38 1.14 3.30 -18.20
N LYS A 39 1.17 2.01 -17.86
CA LYS A 39 0.98 1.54 -16.49
C LYS A 39 2.30 1.62 -15.71
N LEU A 40 2.26 2.26 -14.57
CA LEU A 40 3.34 2.31 -13.61
C LEU A 40 2.92 1.52 -12.35
N THR A 41 3.53 0.37 -12.13
CA THR A 41 3.17 -0.55 -11.05
C THR A 41 3.96 -0.23 -9.79
N VAL A 42 3.27 0.11 -8.71
CA VAL A 42 3.86 0.51 -7.44
C VAL A 42 3.46 -0.48 -6.34
N PHE A 43 4.41 -1.21 -5.81
CA PHE A 43 4.24 -2.03 -4.62
C PHE A 43 4.47 -1.18 -3.39
N CYS A 44 3.44 -0.96 -2.59
CA CYS A 44 3.44 0.03 -1.53
C CYS A 44 2.91 -0.53 -0.21
N ALA A 45 3.60 -0.22 0.88
CA ALA A 45 3.19 -0.62 2.23
C ALA A 45 1.74 -0.23 2.52
N ALA A 46 0.95 -1.16 3.07
CA ALA A 46 -0.48 -1.01 3.32
C ALA A 46 -0.85 0.21 4.17
N SER A 47 0.03 0.65 5.07
CA SER A 47 -0.15 1.87 5.88
C SER A 47 -0.23 3.16 5.05
N MET A 48 0.15 3.13 3.78
CA MET A 48 0.11 4.29 2.87
C MET A 48 -1.13 4.31 1.97
N THR A 49 -2.03 3.33 2.07
CA THR A 49 -3.16 3.16 1.12
C THR A 49 -3.94 4.47 0.91
N GLU A 50 -4.41 5.10 1.97
CA GLU A 50 -5.27 6.28 1.86
C GLU A 50 -4.56 7.49 1.26
N THR A 51 -3.28 7.68 1.58
CA THR A 51 -2.48 8.79 1.05
C THR A 51 -2.10 8.56 -0.40
N MET A 52 -1.68 7.35 -0.76
CA MET A 52 -1.30 7.02 -2.14
C MET A 52 -2.49 7.03 -3.10
N GLU A 53 -3.69 6.64 -2.65
CA GLU A 53 -4.91 6.77 -3.45
C GLU A 53 -5.30 8.25 -3.69
N GLN A 54 -5.04 9.14 -2.74
CA GLN A 54 -5.21 10.57 -2.96
C GLN A 54 -4.16 11.11 -3.95
N ILE A 55 -2.90 10.73 -3.78
CA ILE A 55 -1.78 11.11 -4.64
C ILE A 55 -1.99 10.62 -6.07
N LYS A 56 -2.53 9.39 -6.25
CA LYS A 56 -2.90 8.87 -7.57
C LYS A 56 -3.78 9.83 -8.35
N LYS A 57 -4.85 10.33 -7.71
CA LYS A 57 -5.78 11.27 -8.37
C LYS A 57 -5.05 12.53 -8.83
N VAL A 58 -4.24 13.10 -7.97
CA VAL A 58 -3.49 14.34 -8.26
C VAL A 58 -2.45 14.11 -9.36
N TYR A 59 -1.72 12.98 -9.29
CA TYR A 59 -0.70 12.66 -10.28
C TYR A 59 -1.29 12.40 -11.66
N GLU A 60 -2.35 11.57 -11.75
CA GLU A 60 -3.00 11.23 -13.02
C GLU A 60 -3.76 12.40 -13.64
N GLU A 61 -4.13 13.43 -12.86
CA GLU A 61 -4.65 14.67 -13.41
C GLU A 61 -3.58 15.47 -14.16
N LYS A 62 -2.34 15.42 -13.72
CA LYS A 62 -1.18 16.12 -14.31
C LYS A 62 -0.50 15.30 -15.40
N HIS A 63 -0.55 13.98 -15.32
CA HIS A 63 0.10 13.01 -16.21
C HIS A 63 -0.96 12.11 -16.86
N LYS A 64 -1.67 12.63 -17.87
CA LYS A 64 -2.81 11.96 -18.51
C LYS A 64 -2.45 10.67 -19.26
N ASP A 65 -1.19 10.51 -19.60
CA ASP A 65 -0.60 9.36 -20.28
C ASP A 65 -0.16 8.24 -19.32
N ILE A 66 -0.21 8.48 -18.00
CA ILE A 66 0.16 7.49 -16.96
C ILE A 66 -1.08 6.95 -16.24
N GLU A 67 -1.05 5.67 -15.91
CA GLU A 67 -1.96 4.99 -14.99
C GLU A 67 -1.14 4.39 -13.84
N LEU A 68 -1.34 4.88 -12.62
CA LEU A 68 -0.72 4.28 -11.43
C LEU A 68 -1.50 3.04 -11.01
N VAL A 69 -0.81 1.91 -10.93
CA VAL A 69 -1.37 0.63 -10.47
C VAL A 69 -0.72 0.25 -9.14
N TYR A 70 -1.49 0.32 -8.07
CA TYR A 70 -0.98 -0.02 -6.73
C TYR A 70 -1.25 -1.47 -6.35
N THR A 71 -0.28 -2.07 -5.68
CA THR A 71 -0.45 -3.28 -4.87
C THR A 71 -0.12 -2.92 -3.42
N PHE A 72 -1.12 -2.96 -2.55
CA PHE A 72 -0.97 -2.65 -1.13
C PHE A 72 -0.99 -3.92 -0.29
N ASP A 73 0.07 -4.15 0.47
CA ASP A 73 0.16 -5.24 1.45
C ASP A 73 1.26 -4.94 2.48
N SER A 74 1.53 -5.88 3.39
CA SER A 74 2.70 -5.77 4.25
C SER A 74 3.97 -5.73 3.41
N SER A 75 4.95 -4.95 3.84
CA SER A 75 6.20 -4.83 3.08
C SER A 75 6.94 -6.17 2.95
N GLY A 76 6.75 -7.08 3.92
CA GLY A 76 7.31 -8.43 3.85
C GLY A 76 6.63 -9.29 2.78
N THR A 77 5.30 -9.22 2.67
CA THR A 77 4.54 -9.91 1.62
C THR A 77 4.92 -9.37 0.25
N LEU A 78 4.95 -8.04 0.08
CA LEU A 78 5.35 -7.41 -1.18
C LEU A 78 6.77 -7.80 -1.60
N LYS A 79 7.71 -7.79 -0.65
CA LYS A 79 9.08 -8.25 -0.89
C LYS A 79 9.11 -9.70 -1.40
N LYS A 80 8.37 -10.61 -0.76
CA LYS A 80 8.27 -12.01 -1.19
C LYS A 80 7.68 -12.14 -2.60
N GLN A 81 6.65 -11.36 -2.93
CA GLN A 81 6.06 -11.34 -4.28
C GLN A 81 7.09 -10.86 -5.32
N ILE A 82 7.85 -9.81 -5.01
CA ILE A 82 8.93 -9.31 -5.87
C ILE A 82 10.01 -10.40 -6.08
N GLU A 83 10.45 -11.07 -5.02
CA GLU A 83 11.42 -12.18 -5.09
C GLU A 83 10.90 -13.37 -5.90
N GLN A 84 9.58 -13.57 -5.94
CA GLN A 84 8.91 -14.59 -6.76
C GLN A 84 8.65 -14.15 -8.21
N GLY A 85 9.11 -12.95 -8.60
CA GLY A 85 9.03 -12.46 -9.96
C GLY A 85 7.80 -11.60 -10.27
N ALA A 86 7.09 -11.10 -9.27
CA ALA A 86 6.03 -10.12 -9.50
C ALA A 86 6.61 -8.84 -10.13
N ASP A 87 5.93 -8.35 -11.17
CA ASP A 87 6.36 -7.18 -11.93
C ASP A 87 5.98 -5.90 -11.19
N ALA A 88 6.98 -5.22 -10.64
CA ALA A 88 6.85 -3.94 -9.97
C ALA A 88 7.87 -2.95 -10.57
N ASP A 89 7.47 -1.71 -10.75
CA ASP A 89 8.36 -0.63 -11.16
C ASP A 89 8.97 0.07 -9.94
N ILE A 90 8.18 0.22 -8.87
CA ILE A 90 8.58 0.91 -7.64
C ILE A 90 8.20 0.04 -6.44
N PHE A 91 9.09 0.01 -5.45
CA PHE A 91 8.82 -0.56 -4.14
C PHE A 91 8.94 0.52 -3.05
N ILE A 92 7.88 0.66 -2.22
CA ILE A 92 7.85 1.55 -1.05
C ILE A 92 7.56 0.71 0.18
N SER A 93 8.54 0.61 1.07
CA SER A 93 8.48 -0.24 2.27
C SER A 93 8.25 0.58 3.53
N ALA A 94 7.55 0.02 4.53
CA ALA A 94 7.38 0.62 5.85
C ALA A 94 8.53 0.30 6.82
N ALA A 95 9.61 -0.30 6.33
CA ALA A 95 10.84 -0.52 7.11
C ALA A 95 12.05 -0.71 6.19
N GLN A 96 13.22 -0.36 6.74
CA GLN A 96 14.51 -0.53 6.06
C GLN A 96 14.83 -2.01 5.78
N LYS A 97 14.43 -2.92 6.69
CA LYS A 97 14.76 -4.36 6.60
C LYS A 97 14.33 -4.97 5.28
N GLN A 98 13.11 -4.73 4.83
CA GLN A 98 12.58 -5.30 3.59
C GLN A 98 13.23 -4.68 2.35
N MET A 99 13.50 -3.38 2.38
CA MET A 99 14.24 -2.71 1.31
C MET A 99 15.70 -3.18 1.25
N ASN A 100 16.36 -3.36 2.39
CA ASN A 100 17.73 -3.86 2.47
C ASN A 100 17.87 -5.24 1.84
N ALA A 101 16.87 -6.10 1.96
CA ALA A 101 16.87 -7.44 1.38
C ALA A 101 16.90 -7.43 -0.16
N LEU A 102 16.46 -6.34 -0.79
CA LEU A 102 16.48 -6.13 -2.25
C LEU A 102 17.61 -5.18 -2.70
N ASP A 103 18.47 -4.77 -1.80
CA ASP A 103 19.60 -3.84 -2.05
C ASP A 103 20.91 -4.61 -1.99
N LYS A 104 21.58 -4.80 -3.13
CA LYS A 104 22.85 -5.55 -3.20
C LYS A 104 23.96 -4.96 -2.33
N SER A 105 23.93 -3.65 -2.08
CA SER A 105 24.89 -3.01 -1.19
C SER A 105 24.69 -3.42 0.27
N LYS A 106 23.55 -3.97 0.63
CA LYS A 106 23.18 -4.45 1.98
C LYS A 106 23.06 -5.97 2.07
N THR A 107 22.61 -6.60 0.96
CA THR A 107 22.39 -8.05 0.85
C THR A 107 23.01 -8.52 -0.48
N PRO A 108 24.32 -8.82 -0.49
CA PRO A 108 25.05 -9.17 -1.73
C PRO A 108 24.46 -10.34 -2.51
N GLU A 109 23.81 -11.29 -1.82
CA GLU A 109 23.16 -12.47 -2.37
C GLU A 109 21.77 -12.22 -2.97
N ALA A 110 21.24 -10.99 -2.88
CA ALA A 110 19.94 -10.65 -3.46
C ALA A 110 19.90 -10.95 -4.97
N THR A 111 18.89 -11.72 -5.39
CA THR A 111 18.68 -12.11 -6.80
C THR A 111 17.83 -11.13 -7.57
N VAL A 112 16.81 -10.56 -6.91
CA VAL A 112 15.97 -9.47 -7.44
C VAL A 112 16.31 -8.21 -6.68
N VAL A 113 16.62 -7.14 -7.39
CA VAL A 113 17.24 -5.96 -6.77
C VAL A 113 16.59 -4.65 -7.22
N ILE A 114 16.72 -3.67 -6.36
CA ILE A 114 16.41 -2.27 -6.66
C ILE A 114 17.53 -1.62 -7.47
N ASP A 115 17.23 -0.49 -8.10
CA ASP A 115 18.23 0.49 -8.51
C ASP A 115 18.69 1.27 -7.28
N GLU A 116 19.88 0.94 -6.78
CA GLU A 116 20.45 1.50 -5.55
C GLU A 116 20.58 3.03 -5.60
N ALA A 117 20.83 3.60 -6.78
CA ALA A 117 20.94 5.04 -6.96
C ALA A 117 19.58 5.77 -6.83
N SER A 118 18.48 5.05 -6.99
CA SER A 118 17.12 5.58 -6.84
C SER A 118 16.61 5.55 -5.40
N ARG A 119 17.30 4.83 -4.51
CA ARG A 119 16.85 4.60 -3.12
C ARG A 119 17.00 5.86 -2.27
N PHE A 120 15.92 6.20 -1.55
CA PHE A 120 15.92 7.24 -0.53
C PHE A 120 14.86 6.95 0.55
N ASN A 121 14.95 7.64 1.69
CA ASN A 121 13.91 7.59 2.70
C ASN A 121 12.85 8.65 2.36
N LEU A 122 11.62 8.23 2.16
CA LEU A 122 10.53 9.12 1.78
C LEU A 122 9.86 9.73 3.02
N LEU A 123 9.51 8.90 4.00
CA LEU A 123 8.68 9.28 5.15
C LEU A 123 9.21 8.69 6.45
N GLU A 124 8.79 9.30 7.55
CA GLU A 124 8.87 8.78 8.90
C GLU A 124 7.47 8.58 9.49
N ASN A 125 7.34 7.61 10.41
CA ASN A 125 6.10 7.31 11.13
C ASN A 125 6.39 7.01 12.60
N LYS A 126 5.33 6.77 13.39
CA LYS A 126 5.43 6.44 14.81
C LYS A 126 4.65 5.16 15.11
N VAL A 127 5.20 4.32 15.98
CA VAL A 127 4.51 3.16 16.53
C VAL A 127 3.68 3.59 17.72
N VAL A 128 2.41 3.21 17.75
CA VAL A 128 1.47 3.60 18.79
C VAL A 128 0.66 2.42 19.31
N LEU A 129 0.27 2.48 20.58
CA LEU A 129 -0.79 1.67 21.14
C LEU A 129 -2.12 2.37 20.86
N ALA A 130 -3.03 1.69 20.18
CA ALA A 130 -4.31 2.22 19.78
C ALA A 130 -5.48 1.39 20.32
N VAL A 131 -6.58 2.08 20.59
CA VAL A 131 -7.85 1.51 21.06
C VAL A 131 -9.02 2.15 20.31
N VAL A 132 -10.21 1.60 20.47
CA VAL A 132 -11.45 2.27 20.06
C VAL A 132 -11.60 3.56 20.86
N LYS A 133 -12.12 4.61 20.22
CA LYS A 133 -12.32 5.92 20.83
C LYS A 133 -13.14 5.81 22.14
N GLY A 134 -12.66 6.49 23.15
CA GLY A 134 -13.24 6.48 24.50
C GLY A 134 -12.50 5.58 25.48
N ASN A 135 -11.55 4.75 25.02
CA ASN A 135 -10.63 3.95 25.84
C ASN A 135 -11.29 3.35 27.10
N SER A 136 -12.36 2.55 26.90
CA SER A 136 -13.19 2.00 27.98
C SER A 136 -12.41 1.17 29.01
N LEU A 137 -11.21 0.67 28.63
CA LEU A 137 -10.35 -0.12 29.50
C LEU A 137 -9.34 0.74 30.27
N GLY A 138 -9.34 2.07 30.07
CA GLY A 138 -8.47 3.01 30.77
C GLY A 138 -6.99 2.72 30.61
N LEU A 139 -6.55 2.28 29.42
CA LEU A 139 -5.15 2.02 29.11
C LEU A 139 -4.38 3.34 29.06
N LYS A 140 -3.14 3.37 29.55
CA LYS A 140 -2.31 4.57 29.59
C LYS A 140 -0.93 4.35 28.94
N ASP A 141 -0.43 3.11 28.90
CA ASP A 141 0.88 2.79 28.37
C ASP A 141 0.91 1.36 27.79
N PHE A 142 1.97 1.01 27.11
CA PHE A 142 2.22 -0.34 26.58
C PHE A 142 2.29 -1.41 27.67
N THR A 143 2.75 -1.06 28.88
CA THR A 143 2.80 -1.98 30.01
C THR A 143 1.42 -2.42 30.50
N ASP A 144 0.37 -1.64 30.21
CA ASP A 144 -1.01 -1.99 30.53
C ASP A 144 -1.52 -3.22 29.74
N LEU A 145 -0.82 -3.66 28.70
CA LEU A 145 -1.14 -4.87 27.93
C LEU A 145 -1.10 -6.14 28.78
N THR A 146 -0.40 -6.11 29.92
CA THR A 146 -0.35 -7.24 30.87
C THR A 146 -1.61 -7.37 31.72
N LYS A 147 -2.43 -6.33 31.85
CA LYS A 147 -3.65 -6.33 32.66
C LYS A 147 -4.58 -7.49 32.29
N ALA A 148 -5.24 -8.07 33.29
CA ALA A 148 -6.12 -9.23 33.13
C ALA A 148 -7.34 -8.94 32.23
N GLU A 149 -7.82 -7.71 32.24
CA GLU A 149 -8.96 -7.23 31.44
C GLU A 149 -8.65 -7.22 29.93
N ILE A 150 -7.38 -7.21 29.56
CA ILE A 150 -6.96 -7.31 28.16
C ILE A 150 -6.92 -8.78 27.77
N SER A 151 -7.90 -9.21 27.01
CA SER A 151 -8.04 -10.59 26.54
C SER A 151 -7.50 -10.83 25.15
N LYS A 152 -7.49 -9.78 24.29
CA LYS A 152 -7.04 -9.89 22.91
C LYS A 152 -6.30 -8.62 22.45
N ILE A 153 -5.09 -8.80 21.95
CA ILE A 153 -4.18 -7.76 21.43
C ILE A 153 -3.95 -8.04 19.94
N ALA A 154 -4.20 -7.06 19.08
CA ALA A 154 -3.93 -7.18 17.65
C ALA A 154 -2.52 -6.67 17.32
N LEU A 155 -1.71 -7.50 16.69
CA LEU A 155 -0.37 -7.15 16.20
C LEU A 155 -0.20 -7.62 14.74
N GLY A 156 0.70 -7.00 13.99
CA GLY A 156 1.17 -7.56 12.73
C GLY A 156 2.03 -8.80 12.95
N ASN A 157 1.99 -9.75 12.01
CA ASN A 157 2.87 -10.92 12.05
C ASN A 157 4.33 -10.53 11.69
N SER A 158 5.24 -11.51 11.61
CA SER A 158 6.67 -11.30 11.34
C SER A 158 6.99 -10.71 9.96
N ASP A 159 6.06 -10.73 9.00
CA ASP A 159 6.21 -10.11 7.68
C ASP A 159 5.74 -8.65 7.67
N VAL A 160 5.03 -8.23 8.71
CA VAL A 160 4.49 -6.87 8.84
C VAL A 160 5.50 -5.98 9.57
N PRO A 161 6.01 -4.91 8.95
CA PRO A 161 6.99 -4.04 9.61
C PRO A 161 6.59 -3.55 11.00
N VAL A 162 5.35 -3.05 11.17
CA VAL A 162 4.90 -2.62 12.51
C VAL A 162 4.82 -3.77 13.50
N GLY A 163 4.58 -5.00 13.04
CA GLY A 163 4.64 -6.20 13.89
C GLY A 163 6.06 -6.45 14.41
N GLN A 164 7.07 -6.28 13.55
CA GLN A 164 8.48 -6.39 13.95
C GLN A 164 8.87 -5.31 14.97
N TYR A 165 8.46 -4.06 14.75
CA TYR A 165 8.66 -2.96 15.71
C TYR A 165 7.91 -3.21 17.03
N SER A 166 6.70 -3.77 16.97
CA SER A 166 5.89 -4.10 18.15
C SER A 166 6.56 -5.18 19.00
N GLU A 167 7.04 -6.24 18.37
CA GLU A 167 7.75 -7.33 19.06
C GLU A 167 9.04 -6.82 19.72
N GLU A 168 9.82 -6.00 19.01
CA GLU A 168 11.03 -5.37 19.56
C GLU A 168 10.70 -4.51 20.78
N LEU A 169 9.70 -3.63 20.66
CA LEU A 169 9.23 -2.75 21.74
C LEU A 169 8.80 -3.55 22.96
N LEU A 170 7.98 -4.58 22.77
CA LEU A 170 7.44 -5.41 23.85
C LEU A 170 8.50 -6.27 24.52
N LYS A 171 9.52 -6.73 23.77
CA LYS A 171 10.71 -7.41 24.32
C LYS A 171 11.57 -6.44 25.14
N ASN A 172 11.79 -5.21 24.66
CA ASN A 172 12.53 -4.20 25.38
C ASN A 172 11.84 -3.80 26.70
N LEU A 173 10.49 -3.78 26.70
CA LEU A 173 9.68 -3.59 27.92
C LEU A 173 9.61 -4.84 28.81
N LYS A 174 10.12 -6.00 28.35
CA LYS A 174 10.11 -7.30 29.06
C LYS A 174 8.72 -7.86 29.37
N ILE A 175 7.72 -7.51 28.54
CA ILE A 175 6.34 -7.99 28.69
C ILE A 175 5.91 -8.95 27.56
N TRP A 176 6.75 -9.17 26.55
CA TRP A 176 6.42 -10.00 25.39
C TRP A 176 5.95 -11.40 25.78
N ASP A 177 6.68 -12.10 26.63
CA ASP A 177 6.39 -13.49 27.02
C ASP A 177 5.06 -13.61 27.77
N GLU A 178 4.71 -12.61 28.56
CA GLU A 178 3.45 -12.56 29.30
C GLU A 178 2.24 -12.38 28.41
N ILE A 179 2.35 -11.50 27.40
CA ILE A 179 1.20 -11.13 26.56
C ILE A 179 1.00 -12.02 25.34
N GLN A 180 1.98 -12.84 24.94
CA GLN A 180 1.93 -13.68 23.72
C GLN A 180 0.61 -14.47 23.58
N LYS A 181 0.09 -15.00 24.68
CA LYS A 181 -1.16 -15.80 24.69
C LYS A 181 -2.41 -14.97 24.35
N LYS A 182 -2.30 -13.65 24.46
CA LYS A 182 -3.38 -12.70 24.15
C LYS A 182 -3.28 -12.16 22.72
N VAL A 183 -2.19 -12.44 22.00
CA VAL A 183 -1.92 -11.83 20.68
C VAL A 183 -2.62 -12.58 19.56
N THR A 184 -3.25 -11.80 18.68
CA THR A 184 -3.72 -12.24 17.36
C THR A 184 -2.91 -11.51 16.30
N PHE A 185 -2.39 -12.26 15.32
CA PHE A 185 -1.49 -11.74 14.30
C PHE A 185 -2.19 -11.49 12.97
N GLY A 186 -2.20 -10.23 12.50
CA GLY A 186 -2.67 -9.86 11.17
C GLY A 186 -1.57 -9.97 10.10
N SER A 187 -1.99 -10.17 8.88
CA SER A 187 -1.12 -10.30 7.71
C SER A 187 -0.59 -8.95 7.21
N ASN A 188 -1.27 -7.86 7.54
CA ASN A 188 -0.84 -6.48 7.29
C ASN A 188 -1.46 -5.53 8.35
N VAL A 189 -1.01 -4.26 8.36
CA VAL A 189 -1.46 -3.30 9.38
C VAL A 189 -2.93 -2.91 9.22
N LYS A 190 -3.50 -2.98 8.02
CA LYS A 190 -4.92 -2.65 7.81
C LYS A 190 -5.85 -3.68 8.45
N GLU A 191 -5.48 -4.95 8.39
CA GLU A 191 -6.20 -6.01 9.09
C GLU A 191 -6.15 -5.80 10.61
N VAL A 192 -4.97 -5.52 11.17
CA VAL A 192 -4.79 -5.19 12.59
C VAL A 192 -5.67 -3.99 13.00
N THR A 193 -5.63 -2.92 12.22
CA THR A 193 -6.40 -1.69 12.45
C THR A 193 -7.90 -1.97 12.43
N THR A 194 -8.37 -2.80 11.48
CA THR A 194 -9.77 -3.20 11.37
C THR A 194 -10.22 -3.97 12.61
N TRP A 195 -9.43 -4.92 13.10
CA TRP A 195 -9.78 -5.68 14.30
C TRP A 195 -9.92 -4.81 15.56
N ILE A 196 -9.08 -3.77 15.69
CA ILE A 196 -9.20 -2.80 16.78
C ILE A 196 -10.49 -1.99 16.59
N LYS A 197 -10.70 -1.44 15.39
CA LYS A 197 -11.84 -0.58 15.08
C LYS A 197 -13.19 -1.26 15.29
N GLU A 198 -13.27 -2.55 14.94
CA GLU A 198 -14.49 -3.36 15.06
C GLU A 198 -14.64 -4.01 16.45
N GLY A 199 -13.70 -3.77 17.38
CA GLY A 199 -13.74 -4.35 18.71
C GLY A 199 -13.47 -5.86 18.74
N VAL A 200 -12.93 -6.44 17.66
CA VAL A 200 -12.47 -7.84 17.61
C VAL A 200 -11.26 -8.04 18.52
N ALA A 201 -10.43 -7.01 18.66
CA ALA A 201 -9.36 -6.91 19.65
C ALA A 201 -9.59 -5.73 20.59
N ASN A 202 -9.18 -5.85 21.84
CA ASN A 202 -9.31 -4.79 22.85
C ASN A 202 -8.44 -3.58 22.50
N CYS A 203 -7.27 -3.84 21.92
CA CYS A 203 -6.26 -2.85 21.55
C CYS A 203 -5.29 -3.48 20.54
N GLY A 204 -4.37 -2.68 20.03
CA GLY A 204 -3.29 -3.17 19.18
C GLY A 204 -2.19 -2.16 18.99
N ILE A 205 -1.06 -2.61 18.47
CA ILE A 205 0.07 -1.76 18.14
C ILE A 205 0.12 -1.60 16.62
N ILE A 206 -0.02 -0.37 16.18
CA ILE A 206 -0.09 0.04 14.77
C ILE A 206 0.71 1.31 14.55
N TYR A 207 0.66 1.88 13.37
CA TYR A 207 1.24 3.21 13.13
C TYR A 207 0.27 4.33 13.50
N ALA A 208 0.80 5.49 13.87
CA ALA A 208 0.01 6.68 14.18
C ALA A 208 -0.90 7.09 13.03
N THR A 209 -0.43 6.95 11.79
CA THR A 209 -1.19 7.24 10.57
C THR A 209 -2.38 6.32 10.38
N ASP A 210 -2.25 5.02 10.71
CA ASP A 210 -3.35 4.07 10.66
C ASP A 210 -4.39 4.36 11.75
N ALA A 211 -3.93 4.71 12.96
CA ALA A 211 -4.82 5.12 14.05
C ALA A 211 -5.62 6.36 13.66
N TYR A 212 -4.96 7.37 13.08
CA TYR A 212 -5.61 8.59 12.59
C TYR A 212 -6.66 8.28 11.51
N SER A 213 -6.28 7.54 10.47
CA SER A 213 -7.16 7.21 9.34
C SER A 213 -8.37 6.39 9.75
N ALA A 214 -8.23 5.53 10.77
CA ALA A 214 -9.32 4.71 11.28
C ALA A 214 -10.19 5.41 12.34
N GLY A 215 -9.78 6.60 12.83
CA GLY A 215 -10.45 7.32 13.91
C GLY A 215 -10.29 6.67 15.28
N LEU A 216 -9.20 5.92 15.49
CA LEU A 216 -8.85 5.27 16.75
C LEU A 216 -8.21 6.28 17.71
N GLU A 217 -8.28 5.96 18.99
CA GLU A 217 -7.60 6.73 20.05
C GLU A 217 -6.19 6.19 20.26
N VAL A 218 -5.20 7.06 20.21
CA VAL A 218 -3.82 6.75 20.55
C VAL A 218 -3.63 6.89 22.06
N VAL A 219 -3.31 5.77 22.71
CA VAL A 219 -3.06 5.69 24.16
C VAL A 219 -1.61 6.04 24.48
N ALA A 220 -0.68 5.47 23.73
CA ALA A 220 0.74 5.66 23.93
C ALA A 220 1.48 5.67 22.60
N THR A 221 2.57 6.42 22.53
CA THR A 221 3.50 6.45 21.39
C THR A 221 4.85 5.89 21.85
N ALA A 222 5.45 5.04 21.03
CA ALA A 222 6.80 4.54 21.30
C ALA A 222 7.78 5.71 21.41
N LYS A 223 8.51 5.75 22.54
CA LYS A 223 9.53 6.76 22.82
C LYS A 223 10.87 6.33 22.24
N GLU A 224 11.77 7.28 22.10
CA GLU A 224 13.17 7.02 21.77
C GLU A 224 13.77 5.96 22.70
N GLY A 225 14.49 5.01 22.14
CA GLY A 225 15.06 3.88 22.88
C GLY A 225 14.13 2.68 23.08
N MET A 226 12.82 2.81 22.89
CA MET A 226 11.91 1.66 22.92
C MET A 226 12.02 0.77 21.68
N ILE A 227 12.38 1.36 20.54
CA ILE A 227 12.77 0.68 19.29
C ILE A 227 14.13 1.22 18.86
N LYS A 228 14.99 0.36 18.29
CA LYS A 228 16.40 0.70 17.97
C LYS A 228 16.52 1.67 16.78
N THR A 229 15.63 1.52 15.83
CA THR A 229 15.68 2.28 14.58
C THR A 229 14.41 3.10 14.38
N PRO A 230 14.51 4.32 13.85
CA PRO A 230 13.32 5.09 13.49
C PRO A 230 12.50 4.36 12.43
N VAL A 231 11.20 4.59 12.44
CA VAL A 231 10.27 4.01 11.47
C VAL A 231 10.37 4.79 10.17
N LEU A 232 11.25 4.35 9.28
CA LEU A 232 11.51 4.96 7.99
C LEU A 232 10.82 4.19 6.87
N TYR A 233 10.32 4.92 5.89
CA TYR A 233 9.71 4.41 4.67
C TYR A 233 10.64 4.65 3.49
N PRO A 234 11.54 3.70 3.17
CA PRO A 234 12.37 3.80 1.98
C PRO A 234 11.55 3.51 0.72
N ALA A 235 11.88 4.25 -0.34
CA ALA A 235 11.36 4.06 -1.69
C ALA A 235 12.51 3.81 -2.66
N ALA A 236 12.29 2.97 -3.67
CA ALA A 236 13.27 2.71 -4.72
C ALA A 236 12.58 2.22 -6.00
N ILE A 237 13.25 2.40 -7.14
CA ILE A 237 12.87 1.83 -8.43
C ILE A 237 13.41 0.39 -8.49
N MET A 238 12.66 -0.54 -9.05
CA MET A 238 13.16 -1.89 -9.33
C MET A 238 14.13 -1.85 -10.51
N LYS A 239 15.27 -2.52 -10.39
CA LYS A 239 16.34 -2.47 -11.40
C LYS A 239 15.91 -2.98 -12.78
N ASN A 240 14.94 -3.89 -12.81
CA ASN A 240 14.37 -4.46 -14.03
C ASN A 240 13.14 -3.70 -14.55
N SER A 241 12.78 -2.57 -13.95
CA SER A 241 11.66 -1.76 -14.41
C SER A 241 11.86 -1.31 -15.86
N LYS A 242 10.82 -1.52 -16.68
CA LYS A 242 10.76 -1.04 -18.06
C LYS A 242 10.29 0.42 -18.14
N ASN A 243 9.81 0.96 -17.01
CA ASN A 243 9.27 2.30 -16.86
C ASN A 243 10.15 3.17 -15.94
N ALA A 244 11.48 2.93 -15.93
CA ALA A 244 12.41 3.57 -15.00
C ALA A 244 12.38 5.11 -15.05
N LYS A 245 12.12 5.70 -16.24
CA LYS A 245 11.96 7.14 -16.40
C LYS A 245 10.73 7.65 -15.66
N GLU A 246 9.57 7.06 -15.93
CA GLU A 246 8.29 7.42 -15.32
C GLU A 246 8.30 7.14 -13.80
N ALA A 247 8.94 6.04 -13.40
CA ALA A 247 9.16 5.72 -12.00
C ALA A 247 9.97 6.79 -11.27
N LYS A 248 11.02 7.31 -11.89
CA LYS A 248 11.82 8.41 -11.36
C LYS A 248 11.01 9.70 -11.24
N GLU A 249 10.25 10.05 -12.28
CA GLU A 249 9.40 11.24 -12.28
C GLU A 249 8.34 11.15 -11.16
N PHE A 250 7.74 9.98 -10.96
CA PHE A 250 6.78 9.75 -9.87
C PHE A 250 7.44 9.83 -8.49
N LEU A 251 8.62 9.22 -8.28
CA LEU A 251 9.34 9.32 -7.01
C LEU A 251 9.75 10.75 -6.68
N GLU A 252 10.13 11.55 -7.67
CA GLU A 252 10.39 12.99 -7.45
C GLU A 252 9.10 13.75 -7.12
N PHE A 253 7.98 13.43 -7.77
CA PHE A 253 6.68 14.01 -7.45
C PHE A 253 6.28 13.76 -5.99
N LEU A 254 6.56 12.56 -5.45
CA LEU A 254 6.27 12.23 -4.05
C LEU A 254 7.00 13.13 -3.04
N LYS A 255 8.12 13.76 -3.43
CA LYS A 255 8.88 14.68 -2.57
C LYS A 255 8.34 16.10 -2.60
N GLY A 256 7.43 16.43 -3.52
CA GLY A 256 6.87 17.76 -3.70
C GLY A 256 5.90 18.17 -2.60
N ASP A 257 5.69 19.50 -2.45
CA ASP A 257 4.89 20.10 -1.38
C ASP A 257 3.43 19.59 -1.35
N GLU A 258 2.86 19.28 -2.51
CA GLU A 258 1.49 18.78 -2.62
C GLU A 258 1.35 17.38 -1.98
N CYS A 259 2.29 16.47 -2.27
CA CYS A 259 2.34 15.16 -1.64
C CYS A 259 2.69 15.26 -0.15
N LYS A 260 3.62 16.14 0.21
CA LYS A 260 3.97 16.44 1.60
C LYS A 260 2.73 16.82 2.39
N ALA A 261 1.90 17.73 1.89
CA ALA A 261 0.66 18.13 2.56
C ALA A 261 -0.32 16.95 2.77
N ILE A 262 -0.41 16.03 1.78
CA ILE A 262 -1.24 14.83 1.88
C ILE A 262 -0.69 13.88 2.96
N PHE A 263 0.62 13.68 3.01
CA PHE A 263 1.28 12.81 3.99
C PHE A 263 1.17 13.38 5.41
N GLU A 264 1.47 14.67 5.59
CA GLU A 264 1.45 15.32 6.90
C GLU A 264 0.05 15.39 7.50
N LYS A 265 -0.99 15.49 6.67
CA LYS A 265 -2.39 15.51 7.11
C LYS A 265 -2.78 14.27 7.95
N VAL A 266 -2.20 13.11 7.66
CA VAL A 266 -2.48 11.87 8.40
C VAL A 266 -1.43 11.54 9.46
N GLY A 267 -0.38 12.37 9.58
CA GLY A 267 0.64 12.24 10.62
C GLY A 267 1.98 11.62 10.19
N PHE A 268 2.21 11.40 8.90
CA PHE A 268 3.57 11.17 8.40
C PHE A 268 4.41 12.45 8.52
N THR A 269 5.71 12.29 8.58
CA THR A 269 6.68 13.39 8.35
C THR A 269 7.59 13.01 7.20
N MET A 270 8.02 14.02 6.41
CA MET A 270 9.03 13.77 5.38
C MET A 270 10.34 13.38 6.06
N ALA A 271 10.98 12.32 5.58
CA ALA A 271 12.28 11.92 6.10
C ALA A 271 13.35 12.97 5.75
N LYS A 272 14.32 13.14 6.67
CA LYS A 272 15.45 14.06 6.49
C LYS A 272 16.56 13.47 5.63
#